data_86d9a71ef12f2b99c0e669148bf2bd0c
#
_entry.id   86d9a71ef12f2b99c0e669148bf2bd0c
#
_cell.length_a   1.000
_cell.length_b   1.000
_cell.length_c   1.000
_cell.angle_alpha   90.00
_cell.angle_beta   90.00
_cell.angle_gamma   90.00
#
_symmetry.space_group_name_H-M   'P 1'
#
loop_
_entity.id
_entity.type
_entity.pdbx_description
1 polymer ?
#
loop_
_entity_poly.entity_id
_entity_poly.type
_entity_poly.pdbx_seq_one_letter_code
_entity_poly.pdbx_strand_id
1 'polypeptide(L)'
;DGLEQMHKKHILHRDLTPDNLMLRENGSLCIIDFGSAREITEDDRTKTVLFKSGYAPPEQYQAHGKQKAWTDVYSLCAVLYEMITGAIPEDSLLRKEKDTLYPPSMYGAEITPEQEKALLRGMALDGHDRYASIKELKEALLEEKKPEWSTNQKEKNKNQKFRIRTAMILGA
;
A
#
# COMPACT_ATOMS: atom_id res chain seq x y z
N ASP A 1 -11.50 -2.91 -2.10
CA ASP A 1 -12.10 -3.95 -2.96
C ASP A 1 -12.52 -3.43 -4.34
N GLY A 2 -12.97 -2.15 -4.49
CA GLY A 2 -13.32 -1.55 -5.79
C GLY A 2 -12.14 -1.52 -6.77
N LEU A 3 -10.98 -1.00 -6.33
CA LEU A 3 -9.76 -0.96 -7.14
C LEU A 3 -9.28 -2.36 -7.56
N GLU A 4 -9.37 -3.35 -6.68
CA GLU A 4 -9.03 -4.74 -7.05
C GLU A 4 -9.91 -5.27 -8.17
N GLN A 5 -11.20 -4.92 -8.18
CA GLN A 5 -12.12 -5.34 -9.24
C GLN A 5 -11.79 -4.64 -10.57
N MET A 6 -11.38 -3.37 -10.53
CA MET A 6 -10.90 -2.64 -11.71
C MET A 6 -9.61 -3.28 -12.25
N HIS A 7 -8.63 -3.53 -11.38
CA HIS A 7 -7.35 -4.13 -11.77
C HIS A 7 -7.50 -5.53 -12.35
N LYS A 8 -8.43 -6.35 -11.85
CA LYS A 8 -8.77 -7.67 -12.44
C LYS A 8 -9.31 -7.56 -13.87
N LYS A 9 -9.89 -6.42 -14.23
CA LYS A 9 -10.36 -6.11 -15.58
C LYS A 9 -9.34 -5.30 -16.38
N HIS A 10 -8.08 -5.22 -15.91
CA HIS A 10 -7.01 -4.43 -16.51
C HIS A 10 -7.33 -2.94 -16.63
N ILE A 11 -8.14 -2.39 -15.74
CA ILE A 11 -8.48 -0.96 -15.69
C ILE A 11 -7.75 -0.32 -14.53
N LEU A 12 -7.02 0.78 -14.79
CA LEU A 12 -6.41 1.64 -13.77
C LEU A 12 -7.27 2.88 -13.57
N HIS A 13 -7.33 3.37 -12.33
CA HIS A 13 -8.06 4.58 -11.99
C HIS A 13 -7.29 5.85 -12.38
N ARG A 14 -6.01 5.94 -12.05
CA ARG A 14 -5.05 6.99 -12.42
C ARG A 14 -5.28 8.38 -11.83
N ASP A 15 -6.35 8.58 -11.11
CA ASP A 15 -6.68 9.87 -10.48
C ASP A 15 -7.28 9.65 -9.08
N LEU A 16 -6.58 8.85 -8.25
CA LEU A 16 -6.95 8.68 -6.85
C LEU A 16 -6.46 9.87 -6.03
N THR A 17 -7.41 10.66 -5.56
CA THR A 17 -7.20 11.82 -4.70
C THR A 17 -8.34 11.87 -3.68
N PRO A 18 -8.22 12.63 -2.57
CA PRO A 18 -9.31 12.78 -1.61
C PRO A 18 -10.63 13.26 -2.25
N ASP A 19 -10.57 14.13 -3.27
CA ASP A 19 -11.75 14.63 -3.97
C ASP A 19 -12.52 13.53 -4.71
N ASN A 20 -11.84 12.45 -5.10
CA ASN A 20 -12.42 11.31 -5.80
C ASN A 20 -12.81 10.16 -4.87
N LEU A 21 -12.79 10.42 -3.55
CA LEU A 21 -13.20 9.47 -2.52
C LEU A 21 -14.36 10.04 -1.70
N MET A 22 -15.43 9.29 -1.59
CA MET A 22 -16.62 9.68 -0.85
C MET A 22 -16.90 8.68 0.27
N LEU A 23 -17.01 9.19 1.50
CA LEU A 23 -17.48 8.40 2.64
C LEU A 23 -19.00 8.38 2.65
N ARG A 24 -19.58 7.20 2.61
CA ARG A 24 -21.03 7.00 2.69
C ARG A 24 -21.50 7.02 4.15
N GLU A 25 -22.78 7.25 4.37
CA GLU A 25 -23.39 7.26 5.71
C GLU A 25 -23.17 5.96 6.50
N ASN A 26 -23.08 4.82 5.81
CA ASN A 26 -22.78 3.52 6.42
C ASN A 26 -21.30 3.30 6.74
N GLY A 27 -20.45 4.33 6.61
CA GLY A 27 -19.00 4.27 6.85
C GLY A 27 -18.19 3.61 5.72
N SER A 28 -18.81 3.19 4.62
CA SER A 28 -18.06 2.63 3.49
C SER A 28 -17.47 3.72 2.60
N LEU A 29 -16.23 3.52 2.14
CA LEU A 29 -15.57 4.40 1.18
C LEU A 29 -15.98 4.02 -0.24
N CYS A 30 -16.34 5.01 -1.04
CA CYS A 30 -16.67 4.87 -2.45
C CYS A 30 -15.73 5.71 -3.29
N ILE A 31 -15.22 5.12 -4.36
CA ILE A 31 -14.47 5.85 -5.39
C ILE A 31 -15.48 6.45 -6.34
N ILE A 32 -15.34 7.74 -6.60
CA ILE A 32 -16.14 8.50 -7.55
C ILE A 32 -15.23 9.07 -8.64
N ASP A 33 -15.81 9.46 -9.77
CA ASP A 33 -15.09 9.99 -10.93
C ASP A 33 -14.08 9.01 -11.57
N PHE A 34 -14.56 8.34 -12.61
CA PHE A 34 -13.77 7.43 -13.44
C PHE A 34 -13.33 8.09 -14.76
N GLY A 35 -13.33 9.43 -14.84
CA GLY A 35 -12.98 10.16 -16.06
C GLY A 35 -11.57 9.92 -16.55
N SER A 36 -10.64 9.62 -15.65
CA SER A 36 -9.25 9.27 -15.97
C SER A 36 -8.98 7.77 -16.05
N ALA A 37 -10.00 6.93 -15.74
CA ALA A 37 -9.84 5.48 -15.75
C ALA A 37 -9.63 4.94 -17.18
N ARG A 38 -8.63 4.06 -17.33
CA ARG A 38 -8.29 3.47 -18.64
C ARG A 38 -7.88 2.02 -18.52
N GLU A 39 -8.11 1.30 -19.61
CA GLU A 39 -7.57 -0.03 -19.82
C GLU A 39 -6.05 0.03 -20.00
N ILE A 40 -5.33 -0.96 -19.44
CA ILE A 40 -3.88 -1.09 -19.60
C ILE A 40 -3.62 -1.57 -21.03
N THR A 41 -3.06 -0.71 -21.87
CA THR A 41 -2.64 -1.06 -23.23
C THR A 41 -1.14 -0.85 -23.39
N GLU A 42 -0.50 -1.60 -24.31
CA GLU A 42 0.94 -1.45 -24.57
C GLU A 42 1.30 -0.10 -25.22
N ASP A 43 0.32 0.57 -25.83
CA ASP A 43 0.49 1.85 -26.55
C ASP A 43 -0.15 3.03 -25.78
N ASP A 44 0.09 3.08 -24.47
CA ASP A 44 -0.50 4.08 -23.58
C ASP A 44 0.18 5.46 -23.74
N ARG A 45 -0.16 6.15 -24.82
CA ARG A 45 0.24 7.54 -25.02
C ARG A 45 -0.51 8.41 -24.02
N THR A 46 0.19 8.90 -23.03
CA THR A 46 -0.35 9.80 -22.02
C THR A 46 -0.84 11.07 -22.69
N LYS A 47 -2.16 11.20 -22.86
CA LYS A 47 -2.73 12.53 -23.17
C LYS A 47 -2.48 13.40 -21.93
N THR A 48 -2.23 14.68 -22.15
CA THR A 48 -2.01 15.68 -21.09
C THR A 48 -3.15 15.62 -20.08
N VAL A 49 -2.95 14.91 -19.01
CA VAL A 49 -3.83 14.89 -17.83
C VAL A 49 -3.20 15.88 -16.85
N LEU A 50 -3.99 16.78 -16.32
CA LEU A 50 -3.58 17.61 -15.19
C LEU A 50 -3.42 16.68 -13.98
N PHE A 51 -2.20 16.24 -13.73
CA PHE A 51 -1.89 15.40 -12.57
C PHE A 51 -2.00 16.24 -11.30
N LYS A 52 -2.62 15.68 -10.28
CA LYS A 52 -2.66 16.32 -8.96
C LYS A 52 -1.34 16.05 -8.23
N SER A 53 -0.57 17.13 -8.04
CA SER A 53 0.71 17.10 -7.31
C SER A 53 0.55 16.41 -5.95
N GLY A 54 1.52 15.60 -5.59
CA GLY A 54 1.53 14.80 -4.37
C GLY A 54 0.90 13.41 -4.51
N TYR A 55 -0.09 13.22 -5.38
CA TYR A 55 -0.79 11.95 -5.53
C TYR A 55 -0.38 11.14 -6.75
N ALA A 56 0.13 11.80 -7.79
CA ALA A 56 0.55 11.14 -9.02
C ALA A 56 1.97 10.59 -8.91
N PRO A 57 2.21 9.29 -9.21
CA PRO A 57 3.55 8.72 -9.24
C PRO A 57 4.34 9.14 -10.49
N PRO A 58 5.69 9.00 -10.47
CA PRO A 58 6.56 9.50 -11.54
C PRO A 58 6.24 8.97 -12.93
N GLU A 59 5.79 7.72 -13.04
CA GLU A 59 5.47 7.10 -14.33
C GLU A 59 4.26 7.72 -15.02
N GLN A 60 3.38 8.44 -14.29
CA GLN A 60 2.27 9.16 -14.92
C GLN A 60 2.72 10.41 -15.67
N TYR A 61 3.82 11.05 -15.24
CA TYR A 61 4.39 12.22 -15.91
C TYR A 61 5.21 11.87 -17.16
N GLN A 62 5.48 10.59 -17.40
CA GLN A 62 6.31 10.13 -18.51
C GLN A 62 5.43 9.71 -19.69
N ALA A 63 5.74 10.17 -20.90
CA ALA A 63 4.97 9.86 -22.12
C ALA A 63 4.85 8.34 -22.42
N HIS A 64 5.82 7.54 -21.94
CA HIS A 64 5.88 6.09 -22.07
C HIS A 64 6.09 5.40 -20.70
N GLY A 65 5.60 6.01 -19.62
CA GLY A 65 5.70 5.44 -18.29
C GLY A 65 4.87 4.15 -18.21
N LYS A 66 5.50 3.08 -17.75
CA LYS A 66 4.81 1.79 -17.54
C LYS A 66 3.86 1.89 -16.36
N GLN A 67 2.59 2.15 -16.65
CA GLN A 67 1.54 2.22 -15.63
C GLN A 67 0.92 0.84 -15.43
N LYS A 68 0.80 0.42 -14.19
CA LYS A 68 0.20 -0.85 -13.76
C LYS A 68 -0.57 -0.64 -12.46
N ALA A 69 -1.08 -1.71 -11.85
CA ALA A 69 -1.77 -1.64 -10.56
C ALA A 69 -0.97 -0.90 -9.47
N TRP A 70 0.35 -0.96 -9.50
CA TRP A 70 1.23 -0.21 -8.60
C TRP A 70 1.13 1.32 -8.73
N THR A 71 0.62 1.84 -9.88
CA THR A 71 0.34 3.27 -10.09
C THR A 71 -0.76 3.72 -9.14
N ASP A 72 -1.87 2.99 -9.10
CA ASP A 72 -2.97 3.26 -8.16
C ASP A 72 -2.58 2.95 -6.71
N VAL A 73 -1.66 2.00 -6.47
CA VAL A 73 -1.09 1.75 -5.14
C VAL A 73 -0.41 3.01 -4.59
N TYR A 74 0.42 3.68 -5.40
CA TYR A 74 1.08 4.92 -4.98
C TYR A 74 0.04 5.99 -4.60
N SER A 75 -0.91 6.25 -5.49
CA SER A 75 -1.93 7.28 -5.28
C SER A 75 -2.80 6.98 -4.05
N LEU A 76 -3.18 5.72 -3.84
CA LEU A 76 -3.89 5.32 -2.64
C LEU A 76 -3.06 5.54 -1.36
N CYS A 77 -1.78 5.20 -1.39
CA CYS A 77 -0.88 5.44 -0.26
C CYS A 77 -0.67 6.94 -0.01
N ALA A 78 -0.61 7.77 -1.05
CA ALA A 78 -0.53 9.23 -0.91
C ALA A 78 -1.78 9.81 -0.24
N VAL A 79 -2.98 9.32 -0.61
CA VAL A 79 -4.23 9.68 0.07
C VAL A 79 -4.22 9.24 1.54
N LEU A 80 -3.81 8.00 1.82
CA LEU A 80 -3.72 7.49 3.20
C LEU A 80 -2.71 8.29 4.02
N TYR A 81 -1.57 8.65 3.42
CA TYR A 81 -0.56 9.49 4.06
C TYR A 81 -1.16 10.85 4.48
N GLU A 82 -1.85 11.54 3.57
CA GLU A 82 -2.51 12.81 3.90
C GLU A 82 -3.58 12.63 4.98
N MET A 83 -4.39 11.60 4.89
CA MET A 83 -5.45 11.33 5.87
C MET A 83 -4.94 11.18 7.30
N ILE A 84 -3.76 10.57 7.49
CA ILE A 84 -3.20 10.33 8.83
C ILE A 84 -2.24 11.41 9.30
N THR A 85 -1.63 12.18 8.39
CA THR A 85 -0.66 13.23 8.73
C THR A 85 -1.25 14.64 8.67
N GLY A 86 -2.34 14.83 7.92
CA GLY A 86 -2.89 16.13 7.55
C GLY A 86 -2.03 16.90 6.53
N ALA A 87 -0.97 16.28 5.98
CA ALA A 87 -0.05 16.90 5.05
C ALA A 87 -0.08 16.20 3.69
N ILE A 88 -0.23 16.96 2.61
CA ILE A 88 -0.09 16.44 1.25
C ILE A 88 1.39 16.07 1.04
N PRO A 89 1.70 14.85 0.56
CA PRO A 89 3.08 14.48 0.27
C PRO A 89 3.66 15.36 -0.85
N GLU A 90 4.98 15.54 -0.82
CA GLU A 90 5.66 16.29 -1.88
C GLU A 90 5.50 15.58 -3.25
N ASP A 91 5.47 16.40 -4.32
CA ASP A 91 5.36 15.92 -5.69
C ASP A 91 6.43 14.87 -6.01
N SER A 92 6.01 13.79 -6.66
CA SER A 92 6.89 12.65 -6.94
C SER A 92 8.09 12.98 -7.83
N LEU A 93 7.99 14.00 -8.71
CA LEU A 93 9.11 14.46 -9.52
C LEU A 93 10.12 15.24 -8.68
N LEU A 94 9.66 16.08 -7.74
CA LEU A 94 10.55 16.79 -6.81
C LEU A 94 11.24 15.78 -5.88
N ARG A 95 10.53 14.77 -5.41
CA ARG A 95 11.09 13.67 -4.61
C ARG A 95 12.18 12.89 -5.37
N LYS A 96 12.13 12.80 -6.70
CA LYS A 96 13.19 12.17 -7.50
C LYS A 96 14.51 12.94 -7.44
N GLU A 97 14.45 14.25 -7.29
CA GLU A 97 15.67 15.06 -7.15
C GLU A 97 16.25 14.92 -5.74
N LYS A 98 15.38 15.00 -4.74
CA LYS A 98 15.70 14.81 -3.33
C LYS A 98 14.46 14.29 -2.61
N ASP A 99 14.51 13.04 -2.17
CA ASP A 99 13.38 12.46 -1.43
C ASP A 99 13.29 13.06 -0.02
N THR A 100 12.28 13.87 0.18
CA THR A 100 11.98 14.57 1.44
C THR A 100 10.70 14.06 2.08
N LEU A 101 10.22 12.86 1.68
CA LEU A 101 9.05 12.28 2.30
C LEU A 101 9.35 11.86 3.74
N TYR A 102 8.78 12.59 4.70
CA TYR A 102 8.91 12.27 6.11
C TYR A 102 7.99 11.10 6.50
N PRO A 103 8.44 10.23 7.42
CA PRO A 103 7.57 9.19 7.98
C PRO A 103 6.35 9.81 8.70
N PRO A 104 5.14 9.20 8.59
CA PRO A 104 3.95 9.68 9.29
C PRO A 104 4.11 9.86 10.80
N SER A 105 4.93 9.04 11.44
CA SER A 105 5.24 9.16 12.87
C SER A 105 5.86 10.51 13.24
N MET A 106 6.58 11.17 12.33
CA MET A 106 7.14 12.51 12.54
C MET A 106 6.06 13.60 12.59
N TYR A 107 4.87 13.33 12.08
CA TYR A 107 3.70 14.22 12.18
C TYR A 107 2.82 13.88 13.40
N GLY A 108 3.25 12.94 14.25
CA GLY A 108 2.47 12.49 15.39
C GLY A 108 1.32 11.53 15.03
N ALA A 109 1.34 10.94 13.84
CA ALA A 109 0.34 9.97 13.44
C ALA A 109 0.42 8.71 14.29
N GLU A 110 -0.73 8.22 14.76
CA GLU A 110 -0.85 6.95 15.47
C GLU A 110 -0.80 5.79 14.46
N ILE A 111 0.40 5.31 14.18
CA ILE A 111 0.66 4.25 13.21
C ILE A 111 1.72 3.28 13.74
N THR A 112 1.57 1.98 13.50
CA THR A 112 2.63 1.03 13.86
C THR A 112 3.82 1.14 12.92
N PRO A 113 5.05 0.77 13.37
CA PRO A 113 6.23 0.78 12.49
C PRO A 113 6.05 -0.07 11.23
N GLU A 114 5.31 -1.18 11.32
CA GLU A 114 5.01 -2.05 10.21
C GLU A 114 4.08 -1.39 9.19
N GLN A 115 3.02 -0.74 9.67
CA GLN A 115 2.09 0.02 8.83
C GLN A 115 2.77 1.23 8.18
N GLU A 116 3.61 1.95 8.93
CA GLU A 116 4.40 3.06 8.39
C GLU A 116 5.32 2.59 7.28
N LYS A 117 6.07 1.49 7.52
CA LYS A 117 6.93 0.88 6.50
C LYS A 117 6.14 0.45 5.26
N ALA A 118 4.95 -0.15 5.45
CA ALA A 118 4.09 -0.57 4.37
C ALA A 118 3.60 0.63 3.54
N LEU A 119 3.16 1.69 4.21
CA LEU A 119 2.69 2.91 3.58
C LEU A 119 3.81 3.58 2.76
N LEU A 120 4.99 3.76 3.35
CA LEU A 120 6.15 4.37 2.68
C LEU A 120 6.63 3.53 1.49
N ARG A 121 6.61 2.19 1.61
CA ARG A 121 6.90 1.30 0.49
C ARG A 121 5.89 1.48 -0.65
N GLY A 122 4.60 1.64 -0.36
CA GLY A 122 3.58 1.91 -1.37
C GLY A 122 3.83 3.24 -2.11
N MET A 123 4.57 4.18 -1.48
CA MET A 123 4.96 5.47 -2.04
C MET A 123 6.40 5.50 -2.57
N ALA A 124 7.05 4.36 -2.78
CA ALA A 124 8.36 4.29 -3.44
C ALA A 124 8.31 4.92 -4.84
N LEU A 125 9.40 5.57 -5.26
CA LEU A 125 9.43 6.29 -6.54
C LEU A 125 9.51 5.35 -7.74
N ASP A 126 10.16 4.19 -7.59
CA ASP A 126 10.11 3.12 -8.60
C ASP A 126 8.90 2.22 -8.36
N GLY A 127 8.08 2.01 -9.41
CA GLY A 127 6.91 1.14 -9.33
C GLY A 127 7.22 -0.30 -8.96
N HIS A 128 8.42 -0.80 -9.33
CA HIS A 128 8.85 -2.17 -9.00
C HIS A 128 9.14 -2.38 -7.50
N ASP A 129 9.46 -1.31 -6.77
CA ASP A 129 9.71 -1.37 -5.33
C ASP A 129 8.41 -1.35 -4.51
N ARG A 130 7.28 -0.98 -5.15
CA ARG A 130 5.95 -0.94 -4.52
C ARG A 130 5.33 -2.34 -4.43
N TYR A 131 4.12 -2.38 -3.91
CA TYR A 131 3.28 -3.58 -3.98
C TYR A 131 2.71 -3.73 -5.40
N ALA A 132 2.72 -4.95 -5.91
CA ALA A 132 2.22 -5.23 -7.26
C ALA A 132 0.69 -5.14 -7.36
N SER A 133 -0.02 -5.19 -6.21
CA SER A 133 -1.48 -5.15 -6.15
C SER A 133 -2.00 -4.47 -4.88
N ILE A 134 -3.25 -4.01 -4.94
CA ILE A 134 -3.97 -3.49 -3.76
C ILE A 134 -4.13 -4.58 -2.68
N LYS A 135 -4.26 -5.84 -3.09
CA LYS A 135 -4.34 -6.95 -2.15
C LYS A 135 -3.06 -7.07 -1.32
N GLU A 136 -1.89 -7.06 -1.95
CA GLU A 136 -0.60 -7.11 -1.25
C GLU A 136 -0.41 -5.91 -0.30
N LEU A 137 -0.77 -4.70 -0.73
CA LEU A 137 -0.75 -3.51 0.13
C LEU A 137 -1.64 -3.70 1.35
N LYS A 138 -2.88 -4.17 1.14
CA LYS A 138 -3.85 -4.41 2.22
C LYS A 138 -3.32 -5.43 3.22
N GLU A 139 -2.77 -6.55 2.74
CA GLU A 139 -2.18 -7.57 3.59
C GLU A 139 -1.04 -6.97 4.44
N ALA A 140 -0.14 -6.18 3.85
CA ALA A 140 0.96 -5.54 4.55
C ALA A 140 0.50 -4.50 5.59
N LEU A 141 -0.56 -3.73 5.30
CA LEU A 141 -1.12 -2.74 6.24
C LEU A 141 -1.89 -3.39 7.40
N LEU A 142 -2.47 -4.57 7.19
CA LEU A 142 -3.27 -5.30 8.18
C LEU A 142 -2.46 -6.39 8.90
N GLU A 143 -1.19 -6.60 8.52
CA GLU A 143 -0.33 -7.59 9.16
C GLU A 143 -0.05 -7.19 10.61
N GLU A 144 -0.79 -7.77 11.53
CA GLU A 144 -0.47 -7.70 12.95
C GLU A 144 0.73 -8.61 13.24
N LYS A 145 1.85 -8.05 13.69
CA LYS A 145 2.90 -8.87 14.29
C LYS A 145 2.28 -9.69 15.42
N LYS A 146 2.20 -11.00 15.23
CA LYS A 146 1.96 -11.89 16.37
C LYS A 146 3.09 -11.65 17.38
N PRO A 147 2.78 -11.27 18.62
CA PRO A 147 3.81 -10.96 19.59
C PRO A 147 4.78 -12.16 19.70
N GLU A 148 6.08 -11.88 19.74
CA GLU A 148 7.17 -12.89 19.71
C GLU A 148 7.02 -14.00 20.76
N TRP A 149 6.29 -13.74 21.87
CA TRP A 149 5.98 -14.74 22.89
C TRP A 149 5.09 -15.88 22.35
N SER A 150 4.30 -15.69 21.30
CA SER A 150 3.42 -16.73 20.73
C SER A 150 4.17 -17.81 19.93
N THR A 151 5.33 -17.49 19.38
CA THR A 151 6.23 -18.43 18.69
C THR A 151 7.01 -19.30 19.68
N ASN A 152 7.47 -18.71 20.79
CA ASN A 152 8.21 -19.44 21.83
C ASN A 152 7.36 -20.46 22.61
N GLN A 153 6.04 -20.24 22.74
CA GLN A 153 5.18 -21.22 23.38
C GLN A 153 4.92 -22.48 22.54
N LYS A 154 4.85 -22.34 21.20
CA LYS A 154 4.69 -23.51 20.32
C LYS A 154 5.93 -24.41 20.30
N GLU A 155 7.13 -23.82 20.36
CA GLU A 155 8.38 -24.59 20.46
C GLU A 155 8.57 -25.20 21.84
N LYS A 156 8.27 -24.47 22.92
CA LYS A 156 8.33 -25.01 24.30
C LYS A 156 7.34 -26.18 24.49
N ASN A 157 6.11 -26.07 23.98
CA ASN A 157 5.13 -27.15 24.05
C ASN A 157 5.51 -28.37 23.19
N LYS A 158 6.18 -28.14 22.04
CA LYS A 158 6.65 -29.24 21.17
C LYS A 158 7.82 -29.99 21.85
N ASN A 159 8.74 -29.27 22.46
CA ASN A 159 9.87 -29.83 23.20
C ASN A 159 9.42 -30.52 24.50
N GLN A 160 8.39 -30.00 25.19
CA GLN A 160 7.84 -30.61 26.39
C GLN A 160 7.09 -31.92 26.06
N LYS A 161 6.30 -31.95 24.96
CA LYS A 161 5.66 -33.18 24.49
C LYS A 161 6.68 -34.24 24.05
N PHE A 162 7.79 -33.81 23.45
CA PHE A 162 8.87 -34.73 23.06
C PHE A 162 9.59 -35.32 24.29
N ARG A 163 9.89 -34.51 25.30
CA ARG A 163 10.52 -34.96 26.58
C ARG A 163 9.63 -35.91 27.33
N ILE A 164 8.31 -35.68 27.40
CA ILE A 164 7.36 -36.58 28.08
C ILE A 164 7.27 -37.93 27.37
N ARG A 165 7.26 -37.93 26.00
CA ARG A 165 7.26 -39.19 25.23
C ARG A 165 8.55 -39.99 25.44
N THR A 166 9.71 -39.33 25.47
CA THR A 166 11.00 -40.00 25.64
C THR A 166 11.12 -40.57 27.09
N ALA A 167 10.60 -39.86 28.12
CA ALA A 167 10.58 -40.35 29.48
C ALA A 167 9.65 -41.57 29.69
N MET A 168 8.53 -41.65 28.94
CA MET A 168 7.64 -42.84 28.99
C MET A 168 8.22 -44.04 28.26
N ILE A 169 9.17 -43.88 27.34
CA ILE A 169 9.79 -45.00 26.58
C ILE A 169 11.01 -45.57 27.38
N LEU A 170 11.65 -44.72 28.20
CA LEU A 170 12.85 -45.12 28.97
C LEU A 170 12.58 -45.49 30.43
N GLY A 171 11.29 -45.49 30.85
CA GLY A 171 10.84 -45.81 32.20
C GLY A 171 10.05 -47.12 32.30
N ALA A 172 10.30 -48.07 31.36
CA ALA A 172 9.76 -49.43 31.44
C ALA A 172 10.91 -50.42 31.60
#